data_11c5c8bea9f5848e3524bb4d950383c6
#
_entry.id   11c5c8bea9f5848e3524bb4d950383c6
#
_cell.length_a   1.000
_cell.length_b   1.000
_cell.length_c   1.000
_cell.angle_alpha   90.00
_cell.angle_beta   90.00
_cell.angle_gamma   90.00
#
_symmetry.space_group_name_H-M   'P 1'
#
loop_
_entity.id
_entity.type
_entity.pdbx_description
1 polymer ?
#
loop_
_entity_poly.entity_id
_entity_poly.type
_entity_poly.pdbx_seq_one_letter_code
_entity_poly.pdbx_strand_id
1 'polypeptide(L)'
;MKLNKFVGLLQMNKKLIILIATIIPFIIVLSFYLYFENSPKRKIIKFQKNVEELLKENKYKEAFVFIYSNKDIGKLKISNEIKIKEYNNLITSMIDKLYFLYGGKINYGNYNLIYKTIIPIYSHASNQINQISEKEIYDKYKARKIINLFINKQYVYLQENVDEEINYLLDIEEYKFAYDRLSKNENLINAPNNIKFEIQKEEYINIINKAMNKLEKISFNKIDTEKYKFIYQNILIAYENSMIKLNDIKNFYSINNRMNNIGIEISSDMRKINLRFNNIMKSIDLQRYKYLETLINNIDKMNNSKYTNELESKINEIYHYSKRYVAENRMPIMKYVNLDKDITKKSYHDLWEYIGKIYKRELKSYNIFIYNHLQN
;
A
#
# COMPACT_ATOMS: atom_id res chain seq x y z
N MET A 1 66.63 47.31 -53.09
CA MET A 1 65.88 46.12 -52.57
C MET A 1 65.82 46.05 -50.99
N LYS A 2 66.59 46.85 -50.23
CA LYS A 2 66.60 46.83 -48.76
C LYS A 2 65.52 47.71 -48.11
N LEU A 3 65.09 48.78 -48.75
CA LEU A 3 64.09 49.69 -48.15
C LEU A 3 62.68 49.12 -48.06
N ASN A 4 62.27 48.35 -49.09
CA ASN A 4 60.92 47.70 -49.14
C ASN A 4 60.76 46.59 -48.07
N LYS A 5 61.83 45.88 -47.69
CA LYS A 5 61.79 44.90 -46.63
C LYS A 5 61.63 45.59 -45.24
N PHE A 6 62.22 46.78 -45.05
CA PHE A 6 62.13 47.52 -43.78
C PHE A 6 60.73 48.14 -43.61
N VAL A 7 60.14 48.64 -44.70
CA VAL A 7 58.78 49.18 -44.66
C VAL A 7 57.75 48.05 -44.43
N GLY A 8 57.98 46.87 -45.01
CA GLY A 8 57.11 45.69 -44.73
C GLY A 8 57.20 45.18 -43.31
N LEU A 9 58.41 45.21 -42.68
CA LEU A 9 58.62 44.86 -41.28
C LEU A 9 57.99 45.91 -40.35
N LEU A 10 58.07 47.23 -40.68
CA LEU A 10 57.39 48.26 -39.95
C LEU A 10 55.88 48.23 -40.04
N GLN A 11 55.33 47.85 -41.21
CA GLN A 11 53.89 47.62 -41.39
C GLN A 11 53.40 46.35 -40.69
N MET A 12 54.20 45.26 -40.70
CA MET A 12 53.93 44.08 -39.88
C MET A 12 53.96 44.40 -38.39
N ASN A 13 54.94 45.17 -37.92
CA ASN A 13 54.99 45.59 -36.56
C ASN A 13 53.82 46.52 -36.18
N LYS A 14 53.37 47.43 -37.04
CA LYS A 14 52.16 48.23 -36.81
C LYS A 14 50.91 47.39 -36.68
N LYS A 15 50.71 46.42 -37.58
CA LYS A 15 49.56 45.51 -37.53
C LYS A 15 49.61 44.63 -36.26
N LEU A 16 50.82 44.18 -35.91
CA LEU A 16 51.02 43.40 -34.68
C LEU A 16 50.76 44.25 -33.42
N ILE A 17 51.18 45.49 -33.39
CA ILE A 17 50.95 46.45 -32.30
C ILE A 17 49.42 46.72 -32.18
N ILE A 18 48.71 46.93 -33.29
CA ILE A 18 47.26 47.13 -33.30
C ILE A 18 46.55 45.88 -32.78
N LEU A 19 46.97 44.70 -33.25
CA LEU A 19 46.42 43.42 -32.82
C LEU A 19 46.63 43.23 -31.28
N ILE A 20 47.81 43.49 -30.79
CA ILE A 20 48.14 43.40 -29.35
C ILE A 20 47.35 44.45 -28.57
N ALA A 21 47.25 45.68 -29.08
CA ALA A 21 46.49 46.74 -28.41
C ALA A 21 44.97 46.50 -28.34
N THR A 22 44.44 45.67 -29.21
CA THR A 22 43.02 45.29 -29.19
C THR A 22 42.76 44.01 -28.38
N ILE A 23 43.65 43.01 -28.48
CA ILE A 23 43.50 41.72 -27.79
C ILE A 23 43.78 41.86 -26.28
N ILE A 24 44.81 42.60 -25.86
CA ILE A 24 45.13 42.72 -24.44
C ILE A 24 43.98 43.32 -23.60
N PRO A 25 43.36 44.46 -24.00
CA PRO A 25 42.19 44.97 -23.27
C PRO A 25 41.04 44.00 -23.24
N PHE A 26 40.80 43.29 -24.37
CA PHE A 26 39.74 42.25 -24.41
C PHE A 26 40.03 41.12 -23.45
N ILE A 27 41.26 40.62 -23.40
CA ILE A 27 41.66 39.56 -22.43
C ILE A 27 41.52 40.06 -20.99
N ILE A 28 41.93 41.33 -20.74
CA ILE A 28 41.79 41.94 -19.40
C ILE A 28 40.33 42.05 -18.98
N VAL A 29 39.46 42.55 -19.88
CA VAL A 29 38.01 42.66 -19.62
C VAL A 29 37.40 41.29 -19.43
N LEU A 30 37.73 40.31 -20.25
CA LEU A 30 37.28 38.94 -20.15
C LEU A 30 37.76 38.28 -18.83
N SER A 31 39.03 38.48 -18.49
CA SER A 31 39.61 37.97 -17.24
C SER A 31 38.95 38.60 -16.02
N PHE A 32 38.67 39.91 -16.06
CA PHE A 32 37.97 40.62 -15.01
C PHE A 32 36.51 40.16 -14.89
N TYR A 33 35.85 39.94 -16.02
CA TYR A 33 34.49 39.37 -16.07
C TYR A 33 34.46 37.95 -15.49
N LEU A 34 35.38 37.09 -15.90
CA LEU A 34 35.50 35.73 -15.37
C LEU A 34 35.86 35.69 -13.89
N TYR A 35 36.75 36.57 -13.43
CA TYR A 35 37.07 36.73 -12.01
C TYR A 35 35.86 37.18 -11.21
N PHE A 36 35.10 38.15 -11.74
CA PHE A 36 33.92 38.68 -11.08
C PHE A 36 32.79 37.64 -11.05
N GLU A 37 32.54 36.90 -12.17
CA GLU A 37 31.58 35.81 -12.25
C GLU A 37 31.92 34.68 -11.28
N ASN A 38 33.18 34.36 -11.11
CA ASN A 38 33.63 33.29 -10.23
C ASN A 38 33.83 33.73 -8.78
N SER A 39 33.54 34.99 -8.45
CA SER A 39 33.71 35.48 -7.10
C SER A 39 32.80 34.71 -6.11
N PRO A 40 33.29 34.41 -4.89
CA PRO A 40 32.47 33.70 -3.89
C PRO A 40 31.15 34.42 -3.60
N LYS A 41 31.15 35.73 -3.55
CA LYS A 41 29.96 36.56 -3.31
C LYS A 41 28.89 36.35 -4.39
N ARG A 42 29.29 36.33 -5.67
CA ARG A 42 28.36 36.14 -6.78
C ARG A 42 27.81 34.72 -6.84
N LYS A 43 28.65 33.73 -6.56
CA LYS A 43 28.20 32.31 -6.44
C LYS A 43 27.15 32.15 -5.34
N ILE A 44 27.33 32.81 -4.20
CA ILE A 44 26.36 32.80 -3.10
C ILE A 44 25.04 33.43 -3.54
N ILE A 45 25.09 34.65 -4.12
CA ILE A 45 23.89 35.36 -4.59
C ILE A 45 23.09 34.49 -5.62
N LYS A 46 23.81 33.94 -6.60
CA LYS A 46 23.17 33.06 -7.63
C LYS A 46 22.56 31.82 -7.02
N PHE A 47 23.24 31.21 -6.07
CA PHE A 47 22.75 30.05 -5.34
C PHE A 47 21.46 30.37 -4.57
N GLN A 48 21.47 31.47 -3.79
CA GLN A 48 20.31 31.92 -3.00
C GLN A 48 19.11 32.26 -3.90
N LYS A 49 19.36 32.96 -5.02
CA LYS A 49 18.32 33.27 -6.00
C LYS A 49 17.66 32.00 -6.57
N ASN A 50 18.47 31.00 -6.94
CA ASN A 50 17.94 29.75 -7.46
C ASN A 50 17.10 28.99 -6.40
N VAL A 51 17.55 28.99 -5.14
CA VAL A 51 16.76 28.40 -4.04
C VAL A 51 15.41 29.13 -3.91
N GLU A 52 15.45 30.49 -3.87
CA GLU A 52 14.25 31.32 -3.74
C GLU A 52 13.25 31.08 -4.90
N GLU A 53 13.73 30.95 -6.15
CA GLU A 53 12.89 30.64 -7.30
C GLU A 53 12.20 29.28 -7.16
N LEU A 54 12.94 28.24 -6.75
CA LEU A 54 12.37 26.91 -6.50
C LEU A 54 11.33 26.92 -5.39
N LEU A 55 11.56 27.70 -4.32
CA LEU A 55 10.61 27.82 -3.21
C LEU A 55 9.32 28.55 -3.64
N LYS A 56 9.41 29.60 -4.45
CA LYS A 56 8.24 30.30 -5.02
C LYS A 56 7.36 29.38 -5.87
N GLU A 57 7.99 28.42 -6.57
CA GLU A 57 7.30 27.42 -7.39
C GLU A 57 6.81 26.21 -6.59
N ASN A 58 6.98 26.17 -5.27
CA ASN A 58 6.71 25.03 -4.37
C ASN A 58 7.48 23.76 -4.76
N LYS A 59 8.61 23.87 -5.42
CA LYS A 59 9.52 22.78 -5.81
C LYS A 59 10.46 22.41 -4.65
N TYR A 60 9.89 21.99 -3.52
CA TYR A 60 10.64 21.76 -2.28
C TYR A 60 11.67 20.64 -2.38
N LYS A 61 11.35 19.57 -3.14
CA LYS A 61 12.28 18.46 -3.35
C LYS A 61 13.50 18.91 -4.15
N GLU A 62 13.29 19.65 -5.22
CA GLU A 62 14.34 20.20 -6.06
C GLU A 62 15.18 21.20 -5.28
N ALA A 63 14.57 22.08 -4.49
CA ALA A 63 15.26 23.00 -3.61
C ALA A 63 16.17 22.27 -2.60
N PHE A 64 15.66 21.23 -1.93
CA PHE A 64 16.46 20.42 -1.01
C PHE A 64 17.66 19.78 -1.71
N VAL A 65 17.44 19.11 -2.85
CA VAL A 65 18.52 18.46 -3.63
C VAL A 65 19.54 19.50 -4.09
N PHE A 66 19.10 20.67 -4.54
CA PHE A 66 19.97 21.75 -4.97
C PHE A 66 20.85 22.29 -3.82
N ILE A 67 20.29 22.48 -2.62
CA ILE A 67 21.06 22.89 -1.42
C ILE A 67 22.07 21.80 -1.03
N TYR A 68 21.61 20.54 -1.01
CA TYR A 68 22.44 19.42 -0.57
C TYR A 68 23.63 19.18 -1.49
N SER A 69 23.41 19.11 -2.81
CA SER A 69 24.38 18.66 -3.81
C SER A 69 25.25 19.78 -4.41
N ASN A 70 25.03 21.06 -4.03
CA ASN A 70 25.74 22.19 -4.66
C ASN A 70 27.24 22.18 -4.34
N LYS A 71 28.05 21.81 -5.35
CA LYS A 71 29.50 21.67 -5.21
C LYS A 71 30.22 23.03 -5.12
N ASP A 72 29.67 24.09 -5.72
CA ASP A 72 30.28 25.40 -5.72
C ASP A 72 30.20 26.04 -4.34
N ILE A 73 29.07 25.94 -3.69
CA ILE A 73 28.91 26.35 -2.29
C ILE A 73 29.71 25.44 -1.37
N GLY A 74 29.75 24.12 -1.61
CA GLY A 74 30.45 23.12 -0.80
C GLY A 74 31.98 23.42 -0.67
N LYS A 75 32.56 24.13 -1.62
CA LYS A 75 34.00 24.52 -1.60
C LYS A 75 34.30 25.80 -0.80
N LEU A 76 33.28 26.53 -0.37
CA LEU A 76 33.46 27.79 0.37
C LEU A 76 33.72 27.53 1.86
N LYS A 77 34.57 28.32 2.49
CA LYS A 77 34.87 28.25 3.95
C LYS A 77 33.60 28.40 4.81
N ILE A 78 32.62 29.20 4.33
CA ILE A 78 31.32 29.46 5.00
C ILE A 78 30.17 28.60 4.46
N SER A 79 30.51 27.48 3.81
CA SER A 79 29.54 26.59 3.18
C SER A 79 28.41 26.13 4.12
N ASN A 80 28.78 25.75 5.33
CA ASN A 80 27.84 25.25 6.33
C ASN A 80 26.84 26.33 6.77
N GLU A 81 27.31 27.56 7.01
CA GLU A 81 26.43 28.67 7.38
C GLU A 81 25.43 29.02 6.29
N ILE A 82 25.89 29.02 5.02
CA ILE A 82 25.01 29.25 3.87
C ILE A 82 23.98 28.14 3.75
N LYS A 83 24.39 26.88 3.83
CA LYS A 83 23.48 25.74 3.74
C LYS A 83 22.45 25.72 4.88
N ILE A 84 22.86 25.99 6.11
CA ILE A 84 21.95 26.08 7.26
C ILE A 84 20.91 27.20 7.02
N LYS A 85 21.33 28.36 6.54
CA LYS A 85 20.41 29.45 6.22
C LYS A 85 19.39 29.03 5.19
N GLU A 86 19.80 28.38 4.09
CA GLU A 86 18.88 27.98 3.02
C GLU A 86 18.00 26.80 3.41
N TYR A 87 18.46 25.86 4.24
CA TYR A 87 17.60 24.86 4.84
C TYR A 87 16.52 25.46 5.75
N ASN A 88 16.87 26.49 6.53
CA ASN A 88 15.88 27.22 7.34
C ASN A 88 14.86 27.96 6.46
N ASN A 89 15.31 28.60 5.35
CA ASN A 89 14.41 29.24 4.38
C ASN A 89 13.44 28.18 3.76
N LEU A 90 13.95 27.02 3.39
CA LEU A 90 13.17 25.91 2.88
C LEU A 90 12.13 25.44 3.91
N ILE A 91 12.54 25.25 5.16
CA ILE A 91 11.65 24.84 6.26
C ILE A 91 10.56 25.90 6.49
N THR A 92 10.91 27.17 6.55
CA THR A 92 9.96 28.26 6.73
C THR A 92 8.92 28.30 5.61
N SER A 93 9.38 28.23 4.35
CA SER A 93 8.47 28.20 3.19
C SER A 93 7.50 27.00 3.22
N MET A 94 7.98 25.82 3.63
CA MET A 94 7.12 24.64 3.79
C MET A 94 6.10 24.80 4.93
N ILE A 95 6.50 25.39 6.04
CA ILE A 95 5.62 25.70 7.18
C ILE A 95 4.53 26.70 6.78
N ASP A 96 4.88 27.77 6.09
CA ASP A 96 3.94 28.77 5.61
C ASP A 96 2.93 28.15 4.64
N LYS A 97 3.40 27.26 3.77
CA LYS A 97 2.50 26.49 2.87
C LYS A 97 1.55 25.59 3.65
N LEU A 98 2.00 24.89 4.68
CA LEU A 98 1.15 24.08 5.54
C LEU A 98 0.10 24.95 6.26
N TYR A 99 0.46 26.10 6.80
CA TYR A 99 -0.50 27.02 7.42
C TYR A 99 -1.56 27.51 6.41
N PHE A 100 -1.15 27.82 5.19
CA PHE A 100 -2.09 28.18 4.12
C PHE A 100 -3.08 27.05 3.80
N LEU A 101 -2.62 25.80 3.80
CA LEU A 101 -3.46 24.64 3.50
C LEU A 101 -4.30 24.15 4.69
N TYR A 102 -3.99 24.60 5.91
CA TYR A 102 -4.61 24.08 7.14
C TYR A 102 -6.11 24.30 7.22
N GLY A 103 -6.60 25.45 6.77
CA GLY A 103 -8.04 25.81 6.79
C GLY A 103 -8.88 25.07 5.74
N GLY A 104 -8.25 24.41 4.76
CA GLY A 104 -8.94 23.76 3.65
C GLY A 104 -9.16 22.26 3.83
N LYS A 105 -10.04 21.71 2.99
CA LYS A 105 -10.21 20.27 2.84
C LYS A 105 -8.99 19.69 2.10
N ILE A 106 -8.46 18.56 2.56
CA ILE A 106 -7.35 17.88 1.87
C ILE A 106 -7.92 17.16 0.64
N ASN A 107 -7.48 17.56 -0.54
CA ASN A 107 -7.73 16.85 -1.78
C ASN A 107 -6.49 16.03 -2.21
N TYR A 108 -6.59 15.25 -3.26
CA TYR A 108 -5.49 14.39 -3.74
C TYR A 108 -4.19 15.18 -4.04
N GLY A 109 -4.28 16.36 -4.65
CA GLY A 109 -3.13 17.21 -4.94
C GLY A 109 -2.44 17.70 -3.66
N ASN A 110 -3.23 18.21 -2.71
CA ASN A 110 -2.74 18.66 -1.41
C ASN A 110 -2.18 17.49 -0.59
N TYR A 111 -2.79 16.30 -0.66
CA TYR A 111 -2.28 15.09 -0.01
C TYR A 111 -0.88 14.76 -0.49
N ASN A 112 -0.65 14.70 -1.80
CA ASN A 112 0.67 14.40 -2.36
C ASN A 112 1.72 15.47 -1.99
N LEU A 113 1.35 16.75 -2.05
CA LEU A 113 2.23 17.84 -1.66
C LEU A 113 2.63 17.75 -0.18
N ILE A 114 1.67 17.54 0.72
CA ILE A 114 1.89 17.52 2.17
C ILE A 114 2.67 16.26 2.57
N TYR A 115 2.12 15.08 2.27
CA TYR A 115 2.60 13.82 2.86
C TYR A 115 3.71 13.15 2.04
N LYS A 116 3.76 13.36 0.72
CA LYS A 116 4.82 12.80 -0.13
C LYS A 116 5.97 13.77 -0.41
N THR A 117 5.79 15.06 -0.10
CA THR A 117 6.83 16.07 -0.36
C THR A 117 7.22 16.84 0.90
N ILE A 118 6.32 17.65 1.47
CA ILE A 118 6.69 18.59 2.55
C ILE A 118 7.18 17.84 3.79
N ILE A 119 6.42 16.89 4.33
CA ILE A 119 6.79 16.20 5.58
C ILE A 119 8.10 15.42 5.46
N PRO A 120 8.35 14.61 4.41
CA PRO A 120 9.65 13.96 4.21
C PRO A 120 10.81 14.95 4.06
N ILE A 121 10.64 16.01 3.26
CA ILE A 121 11.69 17.00 3.03
C ILE A 121 12.00 17.78 4.31
N TYR A 122 10.99 18.13 5.12
CA TYR A 122 11.21 18.73 6.44
C TYR A 122 12.09 17.82 7.32
N SER A 123 11.81 16.52 7.37
CA SER A 123 12.62 15.58 8.15
C SER A 123 14.07 15.54 7.65
N HIS A 124 14.27 15.46 6.33
CA HIS A 124 15.60 15.44 5.73
C HIS A 124 16.36 16.75 5.96
N ALA A 125 15.72 17.91 5.75
CA ALA A 125 16.35 19.22 5.98
C ALA A 125 16.72 19.43 7.45
N SER A 126 15.83 19.02 8.36
CA SER A 126 16.09 19.07 9.81
C SER A 126 17.28 18.22 10.21
N ASN A 127 17.40 17.00 9.67
CA ASN A 127 18.53 16.11 9.92
C ASN A 127 19.83 16.71 9.37
N GLN A 128 19.80 17.36 8.20
CA GLN A 128 20.99 18.03 7.64
C GLN A 128 21.45 19.19 8.52
N ILE A 129 20.54 20.01 9.05
CA ILE A 129 20.90 21.09 9.97
C ILE A 129 21.54 20.53 11.24
N ASN A 130 20.96 19.48 11.83
CA ASN A 130 21.49 18.82 13.04
C ASN A 130 22.87 18.20 12.81
N GLN A 131 23.16 17.68 11.60
CA GLN A 131 24.50 17.16 11.27
C GLN A 131 25.58 18.25 11.09
N ILE A 132 25.18 19.41 10.59
CA ILE A 132 26.11 20.52 10.31
C ILE A 132 26.38 21.36 11.55
N SER A 133 25.41 21.52 12.43
CA SER A 133 25.46 22.41 13.58
C SER A 133 24.59 21.90 14.72
N GLU A 134 25.06 22.12 15.96
CA GLU A 134 24.26 21.95 17.17
C GLU A 134 23.17 23.04 17.33
N LYS A 135 23.13 24.01 16.42
CA LYS A 135 22.13 25.08 16.44
C LYS A 135 20.76 24.55 16.15
N GLU A 136 19.78 24.95 16.94
CA GLU A 136 18.40 24.56 16.75
C GLU A 136 17.80 25.10 15.44
N ILE A 137 16.89 24.30 14.86
CA ILE A 137 16.10 24.70 13.70
C ILE A 137 15.25 25.91 14.11
N TYR A 138 15.30 26.95 13.29
CA TYR A 138 14.45 28.11 13.47
C TYR A 138 12.98 27.69 13.47
N ASP A 139 12.24 28.16 14.49
CA ASP A 139 10.81 27.82 14.66
C ASP A 139 10.47 26.29 14.76
N LYS A 140 11.34 25.45 15.30
CA LYS A 140 11.15 24.02 15.51
C LYS A 140 9.80 23.70 16.16
N TYR A 141 9.34 24.51 17.12
CA TYR A 141 8.07 24.33 17.80
C TYR A 141 6.87 24.54 16.87
N LYS A 142 6.86 25.62 16.07
CA LYS A 142 5.80 25.88 15.08
C LYS A 142 5.74 24.79 14.03
N ALA A 143 6.92 24.38 13.53
CA ALA A 143 7.03 23.31 12.55
C ALA A 143 6.43 21.99 13.08
N ARG A 144 6.82 21.58 14.28
CA ARG A 144 6.26 20.37 14.91
C ARG A 144 4.75 20.45 15.12
N LYS A 145 4.26 21.61 15.60
CA LYS A 145 2.84 21.81 15.84
C LYS A 145 2.03 21.62 14.57
N ILE A 146 2.38 22.32 13.48
CA ILE A 146 1.61 22.25 12.22
C ILE A 146 1.74 20.86 11.56
N ILE A 147 2.92 20.23 11.60
CA ILE A 147 3.14 18.90 11.05
C ILE A 147 2.29 17.86 11.81
N ASN A 148 2.25 17.90 13.14
CA ASN A 148 1.40 17.01 13.93
C ASN A 148 -0.08 17.17 13.62
N LEU A 149 -0.54 18.41 13.39
CA LEU A 149 -1.90 18.66 12.95
C LEU A 149 -2.22 18.00 11.59
N PHE A 150 -1.28 18.03 10.65
CA PHE A 150 -1.44 17.36 9.38
C PHE A 150 -1.31 15.83 9.47
N ILE A 151 -0.48 15.31 10.37
CA ILE A 151 -0.43 13.86 10.63
C ILE A 151 -1.81 13.37 11.08
N ASN A 152 -2.49 14.09 11.99
CA ASN A 152 -3.85 13.75 12.40
C ASN A 152 -4.86 13.87 11.26
N LYS A 153 -4.75 14.93 10.42
CA LYS A 153 -5.61 15.07 9.22
C LYS A 153 -5.36 13.99 8.19
N GLN A 154 -4.17 13.41 8.14
CA GLN A 154 -3.86 12.32 7.21
C GLN A 154 -4.72 11.10 7.48
N TYR A 155 -4.85 10.72 8.75
CA TYR A 155 -5.71 9.60 9.14
C TYR A 155 -7.14 9.80 8.64
N VAL A 156 -7.76 10.93 8.95
CA VAL A 156 -9.14 11.23 8.56
C VAL A 156 -9.31 11.19 7.03
N TYR A 157 -8.40 11.82 6.29
CA TYR A 157 -8.46 11.81 4.83
C TYR A 157 -8.36 10.40 4.24
N LEU A 158 -7.42 9.58 4.74
CA LEU A 158 -7.25 8.22 4.25
C LEU A 158 -8.41 7.33 4.64
N GLN A 159 -8.92 7.49 5.87
CA GLN A 159 -10.08 6.76 6.37
C GLN A 159 -11.32 7.04 5.49
N GLU A 160 -11.69 8.31 5.30
CA GLU A 160 -12.84 8.69 4.48
C GLU A 160 -12.78 8.12 3.06
N ASN A 161 -11.61 8.18 2.40
CA ASN A 161 -11.45 7.66 1.04
C ASN A 161 -11.50 6.12 0.98
N VAL A 162 -10.98 5.45 2.00
CA VAL A 162 -11.00 3.98 2.07
C VAL A 162 -12.40 3.51 2.39
N ASP A 163 -13.05 4.10 3.39
CA ASP A 163 -14.42 3.75 3.81
C ASP A 163 -15.42 3.85 2.66
N GLU A 164 -15.39 4.94 1.90
CA GLU A 164 -16.31 5.15 0.77
C GLU A 164 -16.17 4.02 -0.25
N GLU A 165 -14.96 3.67 -0.62
CA GLU A 165 -14.67 2.65 -1.61
C GLU A 165 -14.99 1.24 -1.10
N ILE A 166 -14.59 0.92 0.13
CA ILE A 166 -14.81 -0.40 0.73
C ILE A 166 -16.29 -0.62 1.01
N ASN A 167 -16.99 0.36 1.58
CA ASN A 167 -18.41 0.24 1.86
C ASN A 167 -19.24 0.04 0.58
N TYR A 168 -18.91 0.75 -0.51
CA TYR A 168 -19.55 0.49 -1.80
C TYR A 168 -19.43 -0.98 -2.23
N LEU A 169 -18.23 -1.56 -2.16
CA LEU A 169 -18.00 -2.96 -2.52
C LEU A 169 -18.72 -3.94 -1.58
N LEU A 170 -18.79 -3.61 -0.29
CA LEU A 170 -19.50 -4.43 0.69
C LEU A 170 -21.02 -4.38 0.50
N ASP A 171 -21.58 -3.26 0.10
CA ASP A 171 -23.02 -3.09 -0.14
C ASP A 171 -23.49 -3.85 -1.39
N ILE A 172 -22.62 -3.99 -2.40
CA ILE A 172 -22.86 -4.87 -3.56
C ILE A 172 -22.38 -6.30 -3.36
N GLU A 173 -22.05 -6.68 -2.12
CA GLU A 173 -21.64 -8.02 -1.69
C GLU A 173 -20.35 -8.56 -2.35
N GLU A 174 -19.46 -7.69 -2.81
CA GLU A 174 -18.18 -8.02 -3.43
C GLU A 174 -17.03 -8.09 -2.40
N TYR A 175 -17.16 -8.97 -1.40
CA TYR A 175 -16.26 -9.07 -0.23
C TYR A 175 -14.79 -9.33 -0.59
N LYS A 176 -14.55 -10.20 -1.57
CA LYS A 176 -13.20 -10.49 -2.06
C LYS A 176 -12.58 -9.25 -2.70
N PHE A 177 -13.34 -8.52 -3.52
CA PHE A 177 -12.86 -7.29 -4.15
C PHE A 177 -12.61 -6.19 -3.12
N ALA A 178 -13.44 -6.08 -2.08
CA ALA A 178 -13.21 -5.16 -0.96
C ALA A 178 -11.87 -5.46 -0.27
N TYR A 179 -11.58 -6.73 0.02
CA TYR A 179 -10.28 -7.15 0.55
C TYR A 179 -9.12 -6.80 -0.40
N ASP A 180 -9.24 -7.16 -1.67
CA ASP A 180 -8.20 -6.92 -2.67
C ASP A 180 -7.91 -5.42 -2.82
N ARG A 181 -8.95 -4.58 -2.79
CA ARG A 181 -8.84 -3.13 -2.90
C ARG A 181 -8.16 -2.52 -1.68
N LEU A 182 -8.55 -2.92 -0.47
CA LEU A 182 -7.92 -2.48 0.76
C LEU A 182 -6.43 -2.87 0.82
N SER A 183 -6.12 -4.12 0.48
CA SER A 183 -4.75 -4.64 0.55
C SER A 183 -3.79 -3.99 -0.45
N LYS A 184 -4.30 -3.52 -1.60
CA LYS A 184 -3.54 -2.89 -2.68
C LYS A 184 -3.65 -1.37 -2.72
N ASN A 185 -4.31 -0.74 -1.73
CA ASN A 185 -4.47 0.71 -1.70
C ASN A 185 -3.10 1.41 -1.57
N GLU A 186 -2.65 2.05 -2.64
CA GLU A 186 -1.32 2.67 -2.71
C GLU A 186 -1.12 3.79 -1.69
N ASN A 187 -2.18 4.53 -1.37
CA ASN A 187 -2.10 5.61 -0.39
C ASN A 187 -1.89 5.05 1.03
N LEU A 188 -2.53 3.93 1.37
CA LEU A 188 -2.30 3.22 2.63
C LEU A 188 -0.94 2.54 2.68
N ILE A 189 -0.51 1.90 1.59
CA ILE A 189 0.80 1.23 1.54
C ILE A 189 1.93 2.23 1.84
N ASN A 190 1.81 3.46 1.34
CA ASN A 190 2.80 4.52 1.51
C ASN A 190 2.58 5.39 2.77
N ALA A 191 1.54 5.13 3.55
CA ALA A 191 1.28 5.84 4.81
C ALA A 191 2.19 5.32 5.94
N PRO A 192 2.42 6.13 7.00
CA PRO A 192 3.08 5.65 8.21
C PRO A 192 2.39 4.41 8.79
N ASN A 193 3.16 3.44 9.26
CA ASN A 193 2.64 2.14 9.69
C ASN A 193 1.54 2.23 10.76
N ASN A 194 1.63 3.16 11.71
CA ASN A 194 0.61 3.36 12.72
C ASN A 194 -0.74 3.76 12.09
N ILE A 195 -0.75 4.70 11.16
CA ILE A 195 -1.97 5.14 10.44
C ILE A 195 -2.49 4.01 9.55
N LYS A 196 -1.60 3.41 8.75
CA LYS A 196 -1.93 2.32 7.86
C LYS A 196 -2.59 1.16 8.60
N PHE A 197 -1.98 0.69 9.67
CA PHE A 197 -2.47 -0.50 10.38
C PHE A 197 -3.74 -0.23 11.18
N GLU A 198 -3.94 0.99 11.67
CA GLU A 198 -5.17 1.38 12.34
C GLU A 198 -6.36 1.32 11.36
N ILE A 199 -6.24 1.96 10.19
CA ILE A 199 -7.26 1.94 9.14
C ILE A 199 -7.48 0.50 8.64
N GLN A 200 -6.42 -0.23 8.33
CA GLN A 200 -6.53 -1.61 7.86
C GLN A 200 -7.17 -2.54 8.89
N LYS A 201 -6.90 -2.37 10.19
CA LYS A 201 -7.55 -3.13 11.26
C LYS A 201 -9.06 -2.94 11.23
N GLU A 202 -9.51 -1.71 11.20
CA GLU A 202 -10.94 -1.37 11.18
C GLU A 202 -11.64 -1.92 9.95
N GLU A 203 -11.05 -1.74 8.78
CA GLU A 203 -11.65 -2.19 7.53
C GLU A 203 -11.63 -3.72 7.33
N TYR A 204 -10.58 -4.42 7.75
CA TYR A 204 -10.61 -5.88 7.73
C TYR A 204 -11.67 -6.45 8.67
N ILE A 205 -11.87 -5.85 9.84
CA ILE A 205 -12.95 -6.24 10.75
C ILE A 205 -14.32 -5.95 10.12
N ASN A 206 -14.49 -4.82 9.45
CA ASN A 206 -15.72 -4.45 8.72
C ASN A 206 -16.03 -5.47 7.61
N ILE A 207 -15.06 -5.78 6.75
CA ILE A 207 -15.19 -6.80 5.69
C ILE A 207 -15.62 -8.16 6.27
N ILE A 208 -14.94 -8.62 7.33
CA ILE A 208 -15.26 -9.87 8.00
C ILE A 208 -16.69 -9.86 8.55
N ASN A 209 -17.09 -8.81 9.25
CA ASN A 209 -18.41 -8.72 9.87
C ASN A 209 -19.53 -8.72 8.82
N LYS A 210 -19.38 -7.94 7.75
CA LYS A 210 -20.34 -7.91 6.62
C LYS A 210 -20.41 -9.29 5.93
N ALA A 211 -19.27 -9.91 5.65
CA ALA A 211 -19.18 -11.24 5.07
C ALA A 211 -19.84 -12.30 5.96
N MET A 212 -19.60 -12.27 7.28
CA MET A 212 -20.24 -13.18 8.24
C MET A 212 -21.74 -12.95 8.36
N ASN A 213 -22.20 -11.71 8.37
CA ASN A 213 -23.64 -11.39 8.37
C ASN A 213 -24.35 -11.98 7.14
N LYS A 214 -23.70 -11.92 5.96
CA LYS A 214 -24.21 -12.53 4.76
C LYS A 214 -24.21 -14.05 4.85
N LEU A 215 -23.11 -14.63 5.33
CA LEU A 215 -22.96 -16.06 5.52
C LEU A 215 -24.03 -16.63 6.48
N GLU A 216 -24.31 -15.92 7.56
CA GLU A 216 -25.33 -16.26 8.53
C GLU A 216 -26.74 -16.24 7.89
N LYS A 217 -27.08 -15.19 7.12
CA LYS A 217 -28.33 -15.13 6.36
C LYS A 217 -28.49 -16.31 5.38
N ILE A 218 -27.39 -16.68 4.70
CA ILE A 218 -27.39 -17.83 3.78
C ILE A 218 -27.62 -19.12 4.56
N SER A 219 -27.05 -19.28 5.76
CA SER A 219 -27.12 -20.50 6.58
C SER A 219 -28.53 -20.85 7.05
N PHE A 220 -29.47 -19.92 7.04
CA PHE A 220 -30.88 -20.17 7.36
C PHE A 220 -31.73 -20.59 6.15
N ASN A 221 -31.18 -20.49 4.95
CA ASN A 221 -31.91 -20.79 3.70
C ASN A 221 -31.36 -22.06 3.05
N LYS A 222 -32.18 -22.69 2.21
CA LYS A 222 -31.71 -23.83 1.39
C LYS A 222 -30.55 -23.38 0.52
N ILE A 223 -29.41 -24.06 0.62
CA ILE A 223 -28.17 -23.72 -0.08
C ILE A 223 -28.14 -24.54 -1.38
N ASP A 224 -28.10 -23.85 -2.51
CA ASP A 224 -27.88 -24.36 -3.85
C ASP A 224 -26.43 -24.20 -4.32
N THR A 225 -26.11 -24.67 -5.50
CA THR A 225 -24.78 -24.64 -6.07
C THR A 225 -24.23 -23.20 -6.20
N GLU A 226 -25.05 -22.24 -6.63
CA GLU A 226 -24.64 -20.84 -6.79
C GLU A 226 -24.30 -20.19 -5.45
N LYS A 227 -25.07 -20.49 -4.40
CA LYS A 227 -24.76 -20.02 -3.04
C LYS A 227 -23.49 -20.65 -2.51
N TYR A 228 -23.22 -21.94 -2.77
CA TYR A 228 -21.94 -22.55 -2.41
C TYR A 228 -20.78 -21.88 -3.12
N LYS A 229 -20.90 -21.64 -4.43
CA LYS A 229 -19.91 -20.91 -5.22
C LYS A 229 -19.62 -19.52 -4.62
N PHE A 230 -20.65 -18.76 -4.33
CA PHE A 230 -20.57 -17.44 -3.72
C PHE A 230 -19.87 -17.51 -2.34
N ILE A 231 -20.24 -18.47 -1.49
CA ILE A 231 -19.60 -18.68 -0.18
C ILE A 231 -18.10 -18.91 -0.36
N TYR A 232 -17.71 -19.90 -1.18
CA TYR A 232 -16.32 -20.33 -1.26
C TYR A 232 -15.43 -19.41 -2.08
N GLN A 233 -15.95 -18.73 -3.10
CA GLN A 233 -15.15 -17.88 -3.97
C GLN A 233 -15.11 -16.40 -3.56
N ASN A 234 -16.05 -15.96 -2.75
CA ASN A 234 -16.17 -14.57 -2.34
C ASN A 234 -16.03 -14.41 -0.81
N ILE A 235 -16.99 -14.97 -0.05
CA ILE A 235 -17.04 -14.78 1.41
C ILE A 235 -15.81 -15.37 2.12
N LEU A 236 -15.51 -16.65 1.88
CA LEU A 236 -14.44 -17.34 2.62
C LEU A 236 -13.07 -16.80 2.27
N ILE A 237 -12.83 -16.46 1.01
CA ILE A 237 -11.56 -15.86 0.59
C ILE A 237 -11.35 -14.51 1.29
N ALA A 238 -12.38 -13.66 1.33
CA ALA A 238 -12.30 -12.38 2.01
C ALA A 238 -12.05 -12.56 3.52
N TYR A 239 -12.78 -13.48 4.16
CA TYR A 239 -12.62 -13.81 5.57
C TYR A 239 -11.19 -14.28 5.90
N GLU A 240 -10.72 -15.33 5.23
CA GLU A 240 -9.41 -15.93 5.52
C GLU A 240 -8.27 -14.94 5.31
N ASN A 241 -8.27 -14.24 4.17
CA ASN A 241 -7.23 -13.27 3.85
C ASN A 241 -7.25 -12.07 4.82
N SER A 242 -8.43 -11.59 5.22
CA SER A 242 -8.55 -10.51 6.22
C SER A 242 -8.06 -10.97 7.60
N MET A 243 -8.35 -12.21 8.00
CA MET A 243 -7.86 -12.77 9.27
C MET A 243 -6.32 -12.92 9.28
N ILE A 244 -5.71 -13.31 8.16
CA ILE A 244 -4.24 -13.34 8.02
C ILE A 244 -3.67 -11.94 8.21
N LYS A 245 -4.26 -10.93 7.57
CA LYS A 245 -3.80 -9.54 7.69
C LYS A 245 -3.99 -8.97 9.10
N LEU A 246 -5.09 -9.28 9.76
CA LEU A 246 -5.28 -8.92 11.18
C LEU A 246 -4.21 -9.55 12.08
N ASN A 247 -3.82 -10.80 11.80
CA ASN A 247 -2.73 -11.44 12.54
C ASN A 247 -1.37 -10.77 12.28
N ASP A 248 -1.09 -10.33 11.06
CA ASP A 248 0.12 -9.56 10.74
C ASP A 248 0.15 -8.23 11.53
N ILE A 249 -0.97 -7.50 11.55
CA ILE A 249 -1.14 -6.26 12.30
C ILE A 249 -0.98 -6.49 13.81
N LYS A 250 -1.61 -7.54 14.35
CA LYS A 250 -1.46 -7.95 15.74
C LYS A 250 0.01 -8.17 16.11
N ASN A 251 0.75 -8.91 15.27
CA ASN A 251 2.15 -9.21 15.52
C ASN A 251 3.00 -7.93 15.51
N PHE A 252 2.73 -6.99 14.61
CA PHE A 252 3.41 -5.68 14.60
C PHE A 252 3.23 -4.93 15.93
N TYR A 253 2.00 -4.88 16.45
CA TYR A 253 1.72 -4.19 17.73
C TYR A 253 2.27 -4.95 18.95
N SER A 254 2.29 -6.28 18.91
CA SER A 254 2.81 -7.10 20.01
C SER A 254 4.33 -6.99 20.21
N ILE A 255 5.07 -6.74 19.14
CA ILE A 255 6.53 -6.51 19.19
C ILE A 255 6.84 -5.13 19.78
N ASN A 256 5.93 -4.18 19.65
CA ASN A 256 6.10 -2.81 20.11
C ASN A 256 5.55 -2.66 21.55
N ASN A 257 6.42 -2.80 22.58
CA ASN A 257 6.02 -2.80 24.00
C ASN A 257 5.09 -1.65 24.42
N ARG A 258 5.16 -0.50 23.74
CA ARG A 258 4.28 0.67 24.01
C ARG A 258 2.86 0.51 23.45
N MET A 259 2.62 -0.45 22.56
CA MET A 259 1.34 -0.65 21.85
C MET A 259 0.77 -2.05 22.02
N ASN A 260 1.29 -2.82 22.98
CA ASN A 260 0.89 -4.20 23.21
C ASN A 260 -0.61 -4.35 23.52
N ASN A 261 -1.25 -3.35 24.14
CA ASN A 261 -2.68 -3.35 24.42
C ASN A 261 -3.53 -3.48 23.13
N ILE A 262 -3.10 -2.85 22.03
CA ILE A 262 -3.78 -2.97 20.73
C ILE A 262 -3.66 -4.40 20.19
N GLY A 263 -2.50 -5.03 20.32
CA GLY A 263 -2.30 -6.44 19.94
C GLY A 263 -3.20 -7.41 20.74
N ILE A 264 -3.42 -7.12 22.02
CA ILE A 264 -4.33 -7.90 22.89
C ILE A 264 -5.79 -7.72 22.45
N GLU A 265 -6.20 -6.49 22.14
CA GLU A 265 -7.53 -6.17 21.63
C GLU A 265 -7.82 -6.92 20.32
N ILE A 266 -6.92 -6.83 19.34
CA ILE A 266 -7.03 -7.56 18.06
C ILE A 266 -7.14 -9.07 18.31
N SER A 267 -6.36 -9.63 19.23
CA SER A 267 -6.43 -11.06 19.57
C SER A 267 -7.80 -11.45 20.13
N SER A 268 -8.38 -10.61 20.97
CA SER A 268 -9.73 -10.81 21.54
C SER A 268 -10.80 -10.81 20.44
N ASP A 269 -10.73 -9.83 19.53
CA ASP A 269 -11.67 -9.69 18.43
C ASP A 269 -11.55 -10.86 17.43
N MET A 270 -10.33 -11.26 17.06
CA MET A 270 -10.08 -12.43 16.23
C MET A 270 -10.68 -13.71 16.86
N ARG A 271 -10.58 -13.87 18.17
CA ARG A 271 -11.17 -15.02 18.87
C ARG A 271 -12.69 -15.04 18.79
N LYS A 272 -13.35 -13.89 19.03
CA LYS A 272 -14.82 -13.75 18.90
C LYS A 272 -15.28 -14.04 17.47
N ILE A 273 -14.58 -13.47 16.50
CA ILE A 273 -14.81 -13.67 15.07
C ILE A 273 -14.72 -15.16 14.71
N ASN A 274 -13.65 -15.85 15.12
CA ASN A 274 -13.46 -17.27 14.87
C ASN A 274 -14.56 -18.14 15.48
N LEU A 275 -14.99 -17.84 16.71
CA LEU A 275 -16.08 -18.56 17.36
C LEU A 275 -17.40 -18.42 16.60
N ARG A 276 -17.75 -17.18 16.20
CA ARG A 276 -18.94 -16.92 15.40
C ARG A 276 -18.87 -17.63 14.05
N PHE A 277 -17.75 -17.49 13.33
CA PHE A 277 -17.51 -18.16 12.05
C PHE A 277 -17.71 -19.68 12.12
N ASN A 278 -17.09 -20.32 13.12
CA ASN A 278 -17.21 -21.77 13.30
C ASN A 278 -18.65 -22.22 13.53
N ASN A 279 -19.44 -21.44 14.28
CA ASN A 279 -20.85 -21.75 14.51
C ASN A 279 -21.70 -21.65 13.22
N ILE A 280 -21.46 -20.61 12.41
CA ILE A 280 -22.15 -20.43 11.13
C ILE A 280 -21.78 -21.57 10.16
N MET A 281 -20.48 -21.90 10.05
CA MET A 281 -20.00 -22.96 9.16
C MET A 281 -20.54 -24.33 9.53
N LYS A 282 -20.74 -24.64 10.81
CA LYS A 282 -21.44 -25.88 11.23
C LYS A 282 -22.84 -25.97 10.62
N SER A 283 -23.59 -24.87 10.58
CA SER A 283 -24.93 -24.86 9.98
C SER A 283 -24.86 -25.05 8.47
N ILE A 284 -23.91 -24.41 7.80
CA ILE A 284 -23.70 -24.52 6.35
C ILE A 284 -23.29 -25.97 5.97
N ASP A 285 -22.39 -26.57 6.72
CA ASP A 285 -21.96 -27.94 6.50
C ASP A 285 -23.12 -28.90 6.68
N LEU A 286 -23.95 -28.73 7.70
CA LEU A 286 -25.15 -29.57 7.91
C LEU A 286 -26.13 -29.46 6.73
N GLN A 287 -26.33 -28.27 6.17
CA GLN A 287 -27.18 -28.10 5.00
C GLN A 287 -26.56 -28.73 3.74
N ARG A 288 -25.23 -28.65 3.59
CA ARG A 288 -24.51 -29.33 2.52
C ARG A 288 -24.74 -30.83 2.57
N TYR A 289 -24.62 -31.44 3.75
CA TYR A 289 -24.90 -32.88 3.90
C TYR A 289 -26.33 -33.23 3.56
N LYS A 290 -27.33 -32.48 4.01
CA LYS A 290 -28.74 -32.68 3.65
C LYS A 290 -28.97 -32.52 2.15
N TYR A 291 -28.30 -31.60 1.50
CA TYR A 291 -28.41 -31.43 0.05
C TYR A 291 -27.80 -32.60 -0.71
N LEU A 292 -26.60 -33.05 -0.31
CA LEU A 292 -25.97 -34.26 -0.88
C LEU A 292 -26.85 -35.54 -0.66
N GLU A 293 -27.41 -35.70 0.52
CA GLU A 293 -28.36 -36.79 0.83
C GLU A 293 -29.58 -36.73 -0.11
N THR A 294 -30.14 -35.56 -0.35
CA THR A 294 -31.26 -35.37 -1.27
C THR A 294 -30.87 -35.75 -2.70
N LEU A 295 -29.67 -35.36 -3.16
CA LEU A 295 -29.16 -35.73 -4.49
C LEU A 295 -28.94 -37.23 -4.61
N ILE A 296 -28.40 -37.89 -3.60
CA ILE A 296 -28.19 -39.34 -3.56
C ILE A 296 -29.52 -40.08 -3.62
N ASN A 297 -30.50 -39.65 -2.81
CA ASN A 297 -31.84 -40.25 -2.79
C ASN A 297 -32.58 -40.03 -4.11
N ASN A 298 -32.32 -38.95 -4.82
CA ASN A 298 -32.90 -38.70 -6.16
C ASN A 298 -32.26 -39.61 -7.23
N ILE A 299 -30.97 -39.88 -7.15
CA ILE A 299 -30.26 -40.82 -8.01
C ILE A 299 -30.84 -42.23 -7.84
N ASP A 300 -31.09 -42.62 -6.60
CA ASP A 300 -31.65 -43.94 -6.27
C ASP A 300 -33.05 -44.17 -6.88
N LYS A 301 -33.83 -43.13 -7.07
CA LYS A 301 -35.17 -43.14 -7.66
C LYS A 301 -35.17 -43.03 -9.19
N MET A 302 -34.05 -42.71 -9.79
CA MET A 302 -33.95 -42.46 -11.23
C MET A 302 -33.33 -43.63 -11.99
N ASN A 303 -34.19 -44.48 -12.56
CA ASN A 303 -33.79 -45.58 -13.44
C ASN A 303 -33.34 -45.12 -14.85
N ASN A 304 -32.86 -43.90 -15.04
CA ASN A 304 -32.65 -43.36 -16.38
C ASN A 304 -31.31 -42.60 -16.53
N SER A 305 -30.46 -43.08 -17.43
CA SER A 305 -29.09 -42.58 -17.70
C SER A 305 -28.98 -41.11 -18.13
N LYS A 306 -30.05 -40.51 -18.65
CA LYS A 306 -30.05 -39.13 -19.14
C LYS A 306 -29.91 -38.06 -18.03
N TYR A 307 -30.33 -38.36 -16.82
CA TYR A 307 -30.25 -37.47 -15.67
C TYR A 307 -28.97 -37.66 -14.87
N THR A 308 -28.19 -38.69 -15.13
CA THR A 308 -26.97 -39.01 -14.40
C THR A 308 -25.92 -37.94 -14.65
N ASN A 309 -25.75 -37.47 -15.88
CA ASN A 309 -24.75 -36.45 -16.25
C ASN A 309 -25.03 -35.07 -15.62
N GLU A 310 -26.32 -34.70 -15.49
CA GLU A 310 -26.68 -33.40 -14.85
C GLU A 310 -26.46 -33.44 -13.35
N LEU A 311 -26.77 -34.55 -12.69
CA LEU A 311 -26.54 -34.76 -11.27
C LEU A 311 -25.05 -34.89 -10.97
N GLU A 312 -24.29 -35.58 -11.82
CA GLU A 312 -22.84 -35.66 -11.76
C GLU A 312 -22.19 -34.27 -11.86
N SER A 313 -22.65 -33.45 -12.81
CA SER A 313 -22.19 -32.08 -12.93
C SER A 313 -22.44 -31.29 -11.66
N LYS A 314 -23.63 -31.35 -11.06
CA LYS A 314 -23.97 -30.65 -9.82
C LYS A 314 -23.14 -31.13 -8.62
N ILE A 315 -22.91 -32.42 -8.50
CA ILE A 315 -22.09 -32.98 -7.42
C ILE A 315 -20.64 -32.59 -7.58
N ASN A 316 -20.10 -32.65 -8.78
CA ASN A 316 -18.75 -32.23 -9.09
C ASN A 316 -18.55 -30.73 -8.81
N GLU A 317 -19.54 -29.94 -9.13
CA GLU A 317 -19.49 -28.48 -8.89
C GLU A 317 -19.48 -28.18 -7.40
N ILE A 318 -20.38 -28.77 -6.60
CA ILE A 318 -20.38 -28.61 -5.13
C ILE A 318 -19.06 -29.10 -4.53
N TYR A 319 -18.56 -30.23 -5.02
CA TYR A 319 -17.29 -30.78 -4.59
C TYR A 319 -16.11 -29.88 -4.96
N HIS A 320 -16.07 -29.37 -6.18
CA HIS A 320 -15.00 -28.48 -6.64
C HIS A 320 -14.91 -27.20 -5.80
N TYR A 321 -16.03 -26.60 -5.44
CA TYR A 321 -16.07 -25.42 -4.59
C TYR A 321 -15.70 -25.71 -3.12
N SER A 322 -16.10 -26.88 -2.60
CA SER A 322 -15.74 -27.28 -1.23
C SER A 322 -14.29 -27.78 -1.10
N LYS A 323 -13.71 -28.32 -2.18
CA LYS A 323 -12.35 -28.92 -2.21
C LYS A 323 -11.29 -27.94 -1.72
N ARG A 324 -11.34 -26.69 -2.14
CA ARG A 324 -10.36 -25.67 -1.77
C ARG A 324 -10.39 -25.35 -0.28
N TYR A 325 -11.59 -25.21 0.26
CA TYR A 325 -11.79 -24.95 1.69
C TYR A 325 -11.35 -26.12 2.58
N VAL A 326 -11.66 -27.33 2.15
CA VAL A 326 -11.35 -28.57 2.85
C VAL A 326 -9.87 -28.93 2.74
N ALA A 327 -9.26 -28.72 1.56
CA ALA A 327 -7.87 -29.09 1.30
C ALA A 327 -6.86 -28.17 2.02
N GLU A 328 -7.19 -26.90 2.21
CA GLU A 328 -6.22 -25.94 2.71
C GLU A 328 -6.10 -25.89 4.23
N ASN A 329 -7.16 -26.24 5.02
CA ASN A 329 -7.02 -25.98 6.47
C ASN A 329 -7.81 -26.84 7.48
N ARG A 330 -8.85 -27.60 7.13
CA ARG A 330 -9.76 -28.08 8.19
C ARG A 330 -10.30 -29.52 8.12
N MET A 331 -10.02 -30.27 7.06
CA MET A 331 -10.41 -31.70 7.01
C MET A 331 -9.30 -32.59 6.43
N PRO A 332 -8.51 -33.28 7.27
CA PRO A 332 -7.38 -34.12 6.82
C PRO A 332 -7.78 -35.27 5.90
N ILE A 333 -9.05 -35.61 5.81
CA ILE A 333 -9.54 -36.84 5.16
C ILE A 333 -9.59 -36.73 3.64
N MET A 334 -9.77 -35.51 3.09
CA MET A 334 -9.83 -35.31 1.65
C MET A 334 -8.47 -35.39 0.93
N LYS A 335 -7.35 -35.44 1.65
CA LYS A 335 -6.01 -35.65 1.10
C LYS A 335 -5.84 -37.00 0.38
N TYR A 336 -6.75 -37.94 0.60
CA TYR A 336 -6.66 -39.33 0.11
C TYR A 336 -7.60 -39.70 -1.05
N VAL A 337 -8.42 -38.74 -1.50
CA VAL A 337 -9.33 -38.98 -2.64
C VAL A 337 -8.83 -38.22 -3.85
N ASN A 338 -8.17 -38.90 -4.75
CA ASN A 338 -7.77 -38.37 -6.04
C ASN A 338 -8.98 -38.35 -6.97
N LEU A 339 -9.80 -37.28 -6.87
CA LEU A 339 -11.05 -37.10 -7.59
C LEU A 339 -10.88 -36.58 -9.02
N ASP A 340 -9.64 -36.23 -9.42
CA ASP A 340 -9.35 -35.75 -10.77
C ASP A 340 -9.38 -36.88 -11.85
N LYS A 341 -9.62 -38.13 -11.44
CA LYS A 341 -9.75 -39.26 -12.38
C LYS A 341 -11.18 -39.62 -12.65
N ASP A 342 -11.68 -39.06 -13.74
CA ASP A 342 -12.69 -39.70 -14.62
C ASP A 342 -14.02 -40.16 -13.99
N ILE A 343 -14.74 -39.24 -13.32
CA ILE A 343 -16.14 -39.47 -13.02
C ILE A 343 -16.95 -39.66 -14.33
N THR A 344 -16.55 -38.97 -15.39
CA THR A 344 -17.19 -38.96 -16.71
C THR A 344 -17.24 -40.34 -17.40
N LYS A 345 -16.46 -41.33 -16.96
CA LYS A 345 -16.37 -42.67 -17.58
C LYS A 345 -16.95 -43.79 -16.73
N LYS A 346 -17.57 -43.49 -15.56
CA LYS A 346 -18.12 -44.53 -14.70
C LYS A 346 -19.56 -44.83 -15.02
N SER A 347 -19.91 -46.13 -14.89
CA SER A 347 -21.31 -46.55 -14.94
C SER A 347 -22.13 -45.88 -13.82
N TYR A 348 -23.43 -45.82 -13.98
CA TYR A 348 -24.35 -45.28 -12.96
C TYR A 348 -24.15 -45.95 -11.59
N HIS A 349 -23.89 -47.24 -11.54
CA HIS A 349 -23.61 -47.96 -10.29
C HIS A 349 -22.31 -47.52 -9.62
N ASP A 350 -21.24 -47.35 -10.39
CA ASP A 350 -19.95 -46.90 -9.88
C ASP A 350 -20.02 -45.46 -9.36
N LEU A 351 -20.80 -44.61 -10.03
CA LEU A 351 -21.07 -43.25 -9.59
C LEU A 351 -21.81 -43.24 -8.26
N TRP A 352 -22.84 -44.06 -8.12
CA TRP A 352 -23.61 -44.15 -6.87
C TRP A 352 -22.73 -44.66 -5.70
N GLU A 353 -21.96 -45.71 -5.92
CA GLU A 353 -21.02 -46.24 -4.93
C GLU A 353 -19.96 -45.19 -4.52
N TYR A 354 -19.48 -44.45 -5.47
CA TYR A 354 -18.53 -43.38 -5.27
C TYR A 354 -19.11 -42.21 -4.46
N ILE A 355 -20.30 -41.74 -4.78
CA ILE A 355 -21.03 -40.71 -4.02
C ILE A 355 -21.31 -41.18 -2.60
N GLY A 356 -21.73 -42.43 -2.45
CA GLY A 356 -21.96 -43.03 -1.14
C GLY A 356 -20.69 -43.11 -0.28
N LYS A 357 -19.52 -43.37 -0.89
CA LYS A 357 -18.23 -43.38 -0.22
C LYS A 357 -17.82 -41.95 0.20
N ILE A 358 -18.04 -40.95 -0.65
CA ILE A 358 -17.78 -39.52 -0.32
C ILE A 358 -18.69 -39.12 0.83
N TYR A 359 -19.96 -39.32 0.74
CA TYR A 359 -20.96 -38.99 1.76
C TYR A 359 -20.62 -39.63 3.12
N LYS A 360 -20.32 -40.90 3.16
CA LYS A 360 -19.91 -41.60 4.40
C LYS A 360 -18.61 -41.02 4.99
N ARG A 361 -17.65 -40.67 4.16
CA ARG A 361 -16.40 -40.06 4.61
C ARG A 361 -16.60 -38.64 5.15
N GLU A 362 -17.39 -37.82 4.48
CA GLU A 362 -17.70 -36.48 4.95
C GLU A 362 -18.49 -36.49 6.25
N LEU A 363 -19.46 -37.37 6.40
CA LEU A 363 -20.23 -37.58 7.63
C LEU A 363 -19.30 -38.00 8.80
N LYS A 364 -18.37 -38.90 8.54
CA LYS A 364 -17.41 -39.36 9.53
C LYS A 364 -16.49 -38.20 9.94
N SER A 365 -16.04 -37.39 8.99
CA SER A 365 -15.20 -36.21 9.27
C SER A 365 -15.93 -35.12 10.05
N TYR A 366 -17.21 -34.90 9.72
CA TYR A 366 -18.08 -33.97 10.43
C TYR A 366 -18.30 -34.40 11.90
N ASN A 367 -18.54 -35.70 12.12
CA ASN A 367 -18.69 -36.25 13.45
C ASN A 367 -17.39 -36.13 14.28
N ILE A 368 -16.22 -36.35 13.67
CA ILE A 368 -14.93 -36.17 14.33
C ILE A 368 -14.70 -34.66 14.63
N PHE A 369 -15.05 -33.79 13.70
CA PHE A 369 -14.95 -32.36 13.91
C PHE A 369 -15.83 -31.87 15.07
N ILE A 370 -17.09 -32.28 15.12
CA ILE A 370 -18.00 -31.96 16.22
C ILE A 370 -17.45 -32.53 17.55
N TYR A 371 -17.01 -33.78 17.54
CA TYR A 371 -16.46 -34.43 18.75
C TYR A 371 -15.25 -33.65 19.31
N ASN A 372 -14.33 -33.28 18.46
CA ASN A 372 -13.13 -32.52 18.87
C ASN A 372 -13.42 -31.07 19.32
N HIS A 373 -14.54 -30.49 18.87
CA HIS A 373 -14.92 -29.11 19.25
C HIS A 373 -15.84 -29.07 20.47
N LEU A 374 -16.45 -30.18 20.85
CA LEU A 374 -17.26 -30.27 22.07
C LEU A 374 -16.42 -30.67 23.29
N GLN A 375 -15.18 -31.15 23.07
CA GLN A 375 -14.25 -31.51 24.14
C GLN A 375 -13.27 -30.40 24.52
N ASN A 376 -13.18 -29.31 23.72
CA ASN A 376 -12.42 -28.09 24.01
C ASN A 376 -13.37 -26.93 24.26
#